data_be0663fb1ca1a38b6cf8f33166d642a1
#
_entry.id   be0663fb1ca1a38b6cf8f33166d642a1
#
_cell.length_a   1.000
_cell.length_b   1.000
_cell.length_c   1.000
_cell.angle_alpha   90.00
_cell.angle_beta   90.00
_cell.angle_gamma   90.00
#
_symmetry.space_group_name_H-M   'P 1'
#
loop_
_entity.id
_entity.type
_entity.pdbx_description
1 polymer ?
#
loop_
_entity_poly.entity_id
_entity_poly.type
_entity_poly.pdbx_seq_one_letter_code
_entity_poly.pdbx_strand_id
1 'polypeptide(L)'
;EMSGITISRGIVKWFKGREMALAMGSEMALARLGVATCMIFSPFFAKLGGAVSVSRSVAFGVVLLCIAMIMFVVYFFMDRRLDAQTGEAEEKDDPFRIRDLGQILGSLGFWLVALLCVLYYSAIFPFQKYAVNMLQCNLTFTELSPDSFWASSQVTLVQYAVMLLVAITAFMFNFMKRPALKYGVLCLSVVALVAYCYMGYMRQSAESIFAVFPLLAVGITPILGSYVDHKGKAASMLVLGSLLLIVCHLTFAFILPQFKDNQVGGVIVAYCTLLVLGASF
;
A
#
# COMPACT_ATOMS: atom_id res chain seq x y z
N GLU A 1 11.49 7.46 7.24
CA GLU A 1 12.75 6.85 6.77
C GLU A 1 13.42 6.03 7.91
N MET A 2 13.73 6.62 9.07
CA MET A 2 14.38 5.88 10.18
C MET A 2 13.59 4.65 10.64
N SER A 3 12.27 4.77 10.81
CA SER A 3 11.42 3.64 11.23
C SER A 3 11.43 2.51 10.21
N GLY A 4 11.39 2.79 8.90
CA GLY A 4 11.44 1.79 7.85
C GLY A 4 12.73 0.96 7.90
N ILE A 5 13.89 1.63 8.02
CA ILE A 5 15.18 0.95 8.12
C ILE A 5 15.23 0.06 9.38
N THR A 6 14.72 0.55 10.51
CA THR A 6 14.70 -0.22 11.77
C THR A 6 13.80 -1.45 11.66
N ILE A 7 12.63 -1.31 11.05
CA ILE A 7 11.69 -2.43 10.85
C ILE A 7 12.30 -3.48 9.92
N SER A 8 12.85 -3.07 8.76
CA SER A 8 13.49 -3.98 7.83
C SER A 8 14.66 -4.73 8.47
N ARG A 9 15.47 -4.04 9.28
CA ARG A 9 16.57 -4.68 10.02
C ARG A 9 16.04 -5.68 11.07
N GLY A 10 14.96 -5.35 11.76
CA GLY A 10 14.26 -6.26 12.67
C GLY A 10 13.78 -7.52 11.95
N ILE A 11 13.14 -7.36 10.78
CA ILE A 11 12.66 -8.49 9.98
C ILE A 11 13.82 -9.40 9.57
N VAL A 12 14.93 -8.84 9.09
CA VAL A 12 16.13 -9.61 8.74
C VAL A 12 16.66 -10.41 9.93
N LYS A 13 16.67 -9.82 11.14
CA LYS A 13 17.12 -10.47 12.36
C LYS A 13 16.23 -11.65 12.77
N TRP A 14 14.90 -11.47 12.72
CA TRP A 14 13.92 -12.48 13.15
C TRP A 14 13.68 -13.59 12.13
N PHE A 15 13.85 -13.31 10.82
CA PHE A 15 13.59 -14.23 9.71
C PHE A 15 14.87 -14.66 8.98
N LYS A 16 16.03 -14.67 9.67
CA LYS A 16 17.32 -15.04 9.10
C LYS A 16 17.24 -16.43 8.45
N GLY A 17 17.39 -16.48 7.12
CA GLY A 17 17.55 -17.72 6.35
C GLY A 17 16.29 -18.38 5.78
N ARG A 18 15.06 -17.91 6.07
CA ARG A 18 13.82 -18.46 5.49
C ARG A 18 12.78 -17.38 5.30
N GLU A 19 12.09 -17.42 4.14
CA GLU A 19 10.89 -16.62 3.85
C GLU A 19 11.07 -15.09 4.05
N MET A 20 12.29 -14.59 3.85
CA MET A 20 12.63 -13.19 4.09
C MET A 20 11.86 -12.25 3.16
N ALA A 21 11.74 -12.57 1.86
CA ALA A 21 11.01 -11.72 0.92
C ALA A 21 9.50 -11.77 1.18
N LEU A 22 8.96 -12.90 1.68
CA LEU A 22 7.57 -12.98 2.14
C LEU A 22 7.34 -12.09 3.36
N ALA A 23 8.26 -12.08 4.33
CA ALA A 23 8.16 -11.24 5.52
C ALA A 23 8.24 -9.75 5.18
N MET A 24 9.20 -9.35 4.32
CA MET A 24 9.30 -7.98 3.81
C MET A 24 8.08 -7.59 2.95
N GLY A 25 7.59 -8.50 2.09
CA GLY A 25 6.36 -8.28 1.33
C GLY A 25 5.13 -8.10 2.23
N SER A 26 5.07 -8.82 3.35
CA SER A 26 4.00 -8.67 4.35
C SER A 26 4.07 -7.33 5.09
N GLU A 27 5.26 -6.86 5.44
CA GLU A 27 5.48 -5.53 6.01
C GLU A 27 4.97 -4.44 5.05
N MET A 28 5.39 -4.49 3.80
CA MET A 28 4.96 -3.54 2.78
C MET A 28 3.45 -3.59 2.54
N ALA A 29 2.84 -4.79 2.56
CA ALA A 29 1.40 -4.96 2.45
C ALA A 29 0.65 -4.23 3.58
N LEU A 30 1.10 -4.38 4.83
CA LEU A 30 0.52 -3.69 5.99
C LEU A 30 0.71 -2.16 5.91
N ALA A 31 1.86 -1.70 5.42
CA ALA A 31 2.08 -0.28 5.17
C ALA A 31 1.09 0.28 4.12
N ARG A 32 0.80 -0.48 3.05
CA ARG A 32 -0.21 -0.12 2.03
C ARG A 32 -1.63 -0.07 2.60
N LEU A 33 -1.97 -0.99 3.50
CA LEU A 33 -3.24 -0.94 4.22
C LEU A 33 -3.37 0.35 5.04
N GLY A 34 -2.28 0.80 5.68
CA GLY A 34 -2.23 2.10 6.37
C GLY A 34 -2.53 3.28 5.44
N VAL A 35 -1.98 3.28 4.23
CA VAL A 35 -2.25 4.31 3.22
C VAL A 35 -3.73 4.28 2.80
N ALA A 36 -4.30 3.11 2.48
CA ALA A 36 -5.71 2.97 2.12
C ALA A 36 -6.64 3.45 3.25
N THR A 37 -6.32 3.09 4.49
CA THR A 37 -7.02 3.54 5.70
C THR A 37 -7.02 5.07 5.80
N CYS A 38 -5.86 5.69 5.63
CA CYS A 38 -5.72 7.15 5.70
C CYS A 38 -6.57 7.86 4.65
N MET A 39 -6.62 7.35 3.42
CA MET A 39 -7.40 7.92 2.31
C MET A 39 -8.90 8.01 2.64
N ILE A 40 -9.46 7.04 3.34
CA ILE A 40 -10.89 6.98 3.67
C ILE A 40 -11.19 7.71 4.98
N PHE A 41 -10.38 7.47 6.01
CA PHE A 41 -10.66 8.01 7.34
C PHE A 41 -10.30 9.49 7.52
N SER A 42 -9.26 9.98 6.85
CA SER A 42 -8.86 11.37 6.98
C SER A 42 -9.99 12.35 6.59
N PRO A 43 -10.67 12.21 5.43
CA PRO A 43 -11.83 13.03 5.09
C PRO A 43 -13.03 12.82 6.04
N PHE A 44 -13.23 11.58 6.52
CA PHE A 44 -14.28 11.26 7.47
C PHE A 44 -14.12 12.04 8.79
N PHE A 45 -12.91 11.99 9.38
CA PHE A 45 -12.61 12.72 10.62
C PHE A 45 -12.62 14.24 10.43
N ALA A 46 -12.23 14.75 9.25
CA ALA A 46 -12.32 16.16 8.94
C ALA A 46 -13.76 16.70 9.01
N LYS A 47 -14.73 15.89 8.57
CA LYS A 47 -16.18 16.25 8.52
C LYS A 47 -16.92 15.93 9.81
N LEU A 48 -16.33 15.22 10.76
CA LEU A 48 -16.99 14.83 12.01
C LEU A 48 -17.31 16.08 12.85
N GLY A 49 -18.59 16.29 13.21
CA GLY A 49 -19.04 17.42 14.00
C GLY A 49 -19.50 18.64 13.18
N GLY A 50 -19.86 18.46 11.90
CA GLY A 50 -20.58 19.41 11.04
C GLY A 50 -19.68 20.40 10.30
N ALA A 51 -18.69 21.02 10.93
CA ALA A 51 -17.74 21.91 10.25
C ALA A 51 -16.49 21.14 9.81
N VAL A 52 -16.02 21.36 8.58
CA VAL A 52 -14.78 20.76 8.09
C VAL A 52 -13.56 21.30 8.86
N SER A 53 -12.79 20.42 9.48
CA SER A 53 -11.60 20.79 10.24
C SER A 53 -10.43 19.88 9.92
N VAL A 54 -9.38 20.43 9.33
CA VAL A 54 -8.12 19.73 9.04
C VAL A 54 -7.44 19.27 10.34
N SER A 55 -7.55 20.04 11.42
CA SER A 55 -6.96 19.70 12.72
C SER A 55 -7.45 18.35 13.26
N ARG A 56 -8.70 17.95 13.00
CA ARG A 56 -9.24 16.65 13.44
C ARG A 56 -8.60 15.49 12.69
N SER A 57 -8.35 15.63 11.39
CA SER A 57 -7.63 14.62 10.61
C SER A 57 -6.19 14.47 11.10
N VAL A 58 -5.52 15.58 11.43
CA VAL A 58 -4.17 15.57 12.02
C VAL A 58 -4.17 14.91 13.40
N ALA A 59 -5.14 15.24 14.26
CA ALA A 59 -5.28 14.62 15.58
C ALA A 59 -5.48 13.10 15.50
N PHE A 60 -6.26 12.62 14.53
CA PHE A 60 -6.38 11.19 14.24
C PHE A 60 -5.02 10.55 13.93
N GLY A 61 -4.22 11.19 13.08
CA GLY A 61 -2.85 10.74 12.76
C GLY A 61 -1.96 10.67 14.02
N VAL A 62 -2.07 11.66 14.92
CA VAL A 62 -1.33 11.67 16.19
C VAL A 62 -1.72 10.49 17.08
N VAL A 63 -3.00 10.16 17.19
CA VAL A 63 -3.47 9.00 17.96
C VAL A 63 -2.87 7.70 17.40
N LEU A 64 -2.85 7.53 16.07
CA LEU A 64 -2.22 6.36 15.45
C LEU A 64 -0.71 6.28 15.73
N LEU A 65 -0.01 7.43 15.71
CA LEU A 65 1.41 7.49 16.07
C LEU A 65 1.67 7.11 17.54
N CYS A 66 0.80 7.54 18.46
CA CYS A 66 0.90 7.13 19.87
C CYS A 66 0.73 5.60 20.02
N ILE A 67 -0.23 5.01 19.30
CA ILE A 67 -0.41 3.55 19.29
C ILE A 67 0.84 2.86 18.73
N ALA A 68 1.36 3.36 17.61
CA ALA A 68 2.60 2.83 17.02
C ALA A 68 3.78 2.90 17.98
N MET A 69 3.92 3.99 18.72
CA MET A 69 4.97 4.15 19.71
C MET A 69 4.87 3.10 20.84
N ILE A 70 3.64 2.83 21.33
CA ILE A 70 3.42 1.77 22.32
C ILE A 70 3.85 0.40 21.76
N MET A 71 3.49 0.11 20.50
CA MET A 71 3.89 -1.14 19.84
C MET A 71 5.41 -1.26 19.68
N PHE A 72 6.11 -0.16 19.37
CA PHE A 72 7.58 -0.15 19.33
C PHE A 72 8.22 -0.42 20.69
N VAL A 73 7.64 0.09 21.78
CA VAL A 73 8.10 -0.21 23.13
C VAL A 73 7.94 -1.70 23.45
N VAL A 74 6.80 -2.29 23.09
CA VAL A 74 6.58 -3.74 23.24
C VAL A 74 7.61 -4.53 22.44
N TYR A 75 7.82 -4.16 21.17
CA TYR A 75 8.83 -4.77 20.31
C TYR A 75 10.24 -4.71 20.92
N PHE A 76 10.63 -3.57 21.47
CA PHE A 76 11.92 -3.40 22.13
C PHE A 76 12.14 -4.40 23.27
N PHE A 77 11.13 -4.65 24.12
CA PHE A 77 11.22 -5.65 25.18
C PHE A 77 11.28 -7.09 24.63
N MET A 78 10.57 -7.37 23.53
CA MET A 78 10.62 -8.67 22.88
C MET A 78 11.98 -8.92 22.23
N ASP A 79 12.55 -7.93 21.57
CA ASP A 79 13.86 -8.03 20.92
C ASP A 79 14.99 -8.28 21.95
N ARG A 80 14.96 -7.57 23.09
CA ARG A 80 15.88 -7.85 24.22
C ARG A 80 15.75 -9.27 24.78
N ARG A 81 14.52 -9.82 24.81
CA ARG A 81 14.34 -11.20 25.26
C ARG A 81 14.91 -12.19 24.26
N LEU A 82 14.77 -11.92 22.97
CA LEU A 82 15.36 -12.75 21.92
C LEU A 82 16.88 -12.78 22.05
N ASP A 83 17.53 -11.63 22.20
CA ASP A 83 19.00 -11.53 22.37
C ASP A 83 19.49 -12.33 23.59
N ALA A 84 18.74 -12.29 24.69
CA ALA A 84 19.06 -13.06 25.88
C ALA A 84 18.90 -14.58 25.70
N GLN A 85 18.00 -15.04 24.79
CA GLN A 85 17.75 -16.45 24.53
C GLN A 85 18.71 -17.04 23.49
N THR A 86 19.08 -16.28 22.46
CA THR A 86 19.94 -16.75 21.38
C THR A 86 21.43 -16.72 21.76
N GLY A 87 21.79 -16.01 22.84
CA GLY A 87 23.20 -15.84 23.23
C GLY A 87 24.03 -15.06 22.18
N GLU A 88 23.39 -14.66 21.09
CA GLU A 88 23.93 -13.75 20.10
C GLU A 88 23.82 -12.32 20.68
N ALA A 89 24.71 -12.02 21.66
CA ALA A 89 25.10 -10.62 21.82
C ALA A 89 25.57 -10.18 20.44
N GLU A 90 24.87 -9.20 19.85
CA GLU A 90 25.15 -8.60 18.54
C GLU A 90 26.44 -9.14 17.91
N GLU A 91 26.33 -9.94 16.81
CA GLU A 91 27.48 -10.02 15.90
C GLU A 91 27.86 -8.56 15.71
N LYS A 92 28.99 -8.17 16.29
CA LYS A 92 29.49 -6.80 16.17
C LYS A 92 29.63 -6.59 14.69
N ASP A 93 28.62 -5.97 14.10
CA ASP A 93 28.72 -5.45 12.73
C ASP A 93 30.06 -4.74 12.68
N ASP A 94 30.90 -5.09 11.71
CA ASP A 94 32.19 -4.42 11.53
C ASP A 94 31.95 -2.91 11.61
N PRO A 95 32.69 -2.17 12.42
CA PRO A 95 32.45 -0.75 12.63
C PRO A 95 32.56 -0.05 11.28
N PHE A 96 31.51 0.69 10.92
CA PHE A 96 31.45 1.48 9.68
C PHE A 96 32.73 2.30 9.51
N ARG A 97 33.44 2.06 8.42
CA ARG A 97 34.65 2.81 8.04
C ARG A 97 34.32 3.71 6.86
N ILE A 98 34.78 4.95 6.90
CA ILE A 98 34.60 5.92 5.78
C ILE A 98 35.14 5.37 4.47
N ARG A 99 36.13 4.47 4.53
CA ARG A 99 36.67 3.77 3.35
C ARG A 99 35.63 2.88 2.65
N ASP A 100 34.68 2.31 3.39
CA ASP A 100 33.62 1.43 2.85
C ASP A 100 32.67 2.25 1.97
N LEU A 101 32.43 3.51 2.34
CA LEU A 101 31.67 4.46 1.53
C LEU A 101 32.31 4.68 0.15
N GLY A 102 33.65 4.77 0.08
CA GLY A 102 34.36 4.89 -1.19
C GLY A 102 34.19 3.65 -2.09
N GLN A 103 34.15 2.45 -1.51
CA GLN A 103 33.89 1.21 -2.25
C GLN A 103 32.46 1.13 -2.78
N ILE A 104 31.48 1.53 -1.96
CA ILE A 104 30.06 1.57 -2.36
C ILE A 104 29.88 2.57 -3.51
N LEU A 105 30.38 3.79 -3.38
CA LEU A 105 30.30 4.83 -4.41
C LEU A 105 31.08 4.51 -5.69
N GLY A 106 32.12 3.68 -5.61
CA GLY A 106 32.86 3.15 -6.77
C GLY A 106 32.12 2.03 -7.52
N SER A 107 31.06 1.47 -6.97
CA SER A 107 30.33 0.35 -7.57
C SER A 107 29.30 0.83 -8.60
N LEU A 108 29.45 0.38 -9.87
CA LEU A 108 28.45 0.64 -10.91
C LEU A 108 27.08 0.07 -10.54
N GLY A 109 27.04 -1.12 -9.90
CA GLY A 109 25.79 -1.73 -9.44
C GLY A 109 25.03 -0.87 -8.46
N PHE A 110 25.72 -0.23 -7.52
CA PHE A 110 25.12 0.73 -6.59
C PHE A 110 24.43 1.91 -7.33
N TRP A 111 25.12 2.52 -8.30
CA TRP A 111 24.57 3.65 -9.05
C TRP A 111 23.37 3.27 -9.92
N LEU A 112 23.38 2.07 -10.52
CA LEU A 112 22.25 1.58 -11.30
C LEU A 112 21.00 1.37 -10.41
N VAL A 113 21.18 0.77 -9.23
CA VAL A 113 20.07 0.57 -8.27
C VAL A 113 19.61 1.91 -7.71
N ALA A 114 20.53 2.80 -7.34
CA ALA A 114 20.19 4.13 -6.83
C ALA A 114 19.41 4.94 -7.87
N LEU A 115 19.86 4.94 -9.14
CA LEU A 115 19.16 5.62 -10.24
C LEU A 115 17.76 5.04 -10.46
N LEU A 116 17.63 3.70 -10.45
CA LEU A 116 16.34 3.02 -10.56
C LEU A 116 15.39 3.49 -9.45
N CYS A 117 15.86 3.51 -8.21
CA CYS A 117 15.05 4.00 -7.07
C CYS A 117 14.63 5.46 -7.27
N VAL A 118 15.56 6.35 -7.65
CA VAL A 118 15.24 7.77 -7.86
C VAL A 118 14.17 7.94 -8.95
N LEU A 119 14.34 7.30 -10.11
CA LEU A 119 13.40 7.40 -11.22
C LEU A 119 12.04 6.80 -10.88
N TYR A 120 12.02 5.64 -10.20
CA TYR A 120 10.79 4.96 -9.80
C TYR A 120 9.99 5.80 -8.80
N TYR A 121 10.62 6.28 -7.74
CA TYR A 121 9.96 7.10 -6.73
C TYR A 121 9.56 8.49 -7.25
N SER A 122 10.33 9.06 -8.19
CA SER A 122 9.98 10.34 -8.83
C SER A 122 8.68 10.25 -9.66
N ALA A 123 8.35 9.08 -10.18
CA ALA A 123 7.08 8.85 -10.87
C ALA A 123 5.92 8.65 -9.88
N ILE A 124 6.12 7.85 -8.83
CA ILE A 124 5.04 7.40 -7.96
C ILE A 124 4.63 8.43 -6.92
N PHE A 125 5.56 9.11 -6.24
CA PHE A 125 5.20 10.04 -5.18
C PHE A 125 4.38 11.25 -5.65
N PRO A 126 4.73 11.92 -6.75
CA PRO A 126 3.88 12.98 -7.29
C PRO A 126 2.52 12.44 -7.72
N PHE A 127 2.48 11.26 -8.35
CA PHE A 127 1.22 10.62 -8.72
C PHE A 127 0.33 10.39 -7.50
N GLN A 128 0.83 9.76 -6.44
CA GLN A 128 0.05 9.52 -5.22
C GLN A 128 -0.49 10.82 -4.60
N LYS A 129 0.30 11.89 -4.64
CA LYS A 129 -0.09 13.18 -4.08
C LYS A 129 -1.20 13.85 -4.87
N TYR A 130 -1.17 13.73 -6.19
CA TYR A 130 -2.10 14.44 -7.09
C TYR A 130 -3.18 13.54 -7.70
N ALA A 131 -3.15 12.23 -7.47
CA ALA A 131 -4.06 11.29 -8.10
C ALA A 131 -5.54 11.56 -7.82
N VAL A 132 -5.88 11.91 -6.58
CA VAL A 132 -7.26 12.27 -6.22
C VAL A 132 -7.72 13.50 -7.01
N ASN A 133 -6.90 14.54 -7.07
CA ASN A 133 -7.20 15.75 -7.84
C ASN A 133 -7.26 15.45 -9.35
N MET A 134 -6.38 14.60 -9.86
CA MET A 134 -6.42 14.13 -11.26
C MET A 134 -7.74 13.43 -11.57
N LEU A 135 -8.21 12.55 -10.69
CA LEU A 135 -9.51 11.90 -10.87
C LEU A 135 -10.66 12.90 -10.84
N GLN A 136 -10.63 13.87 -9.91
CA GLN A 136 -11.65 14.92 -9.81
C GLN A 136 -11.70 15.83 -11.04
N CYS A 137 -10.55 16.11 -11.69
CA CYS A 137 -10.48 16.92 -12.90
C CYS A 137 -10.93 16.18 -14.17
N ASN A 138 -10.74 14.87 -14.22
CA ASN A 138 -11.04 14.06 -15.41
C ASN A 138 -12.39 13.33 -15.36
N LEU A 139 -12.95 13.15 -14.16
CA LEU A 139 -14.25 12.50 -13.96
C LEU A 139 -15.23 13.51 -13.38
N THR A 140 -16.44 13.53 -13.92
CA THR A 140 -17.52 14.40 -13.44
C THR A 140 -18.17 13.78 -12.21
N PHE A 141 -17.67 14.11 -11.01
CA PHE A 141 -18.33 13.71 -9.76
C PHE A 141 -19.51 14.61 -9.46
N THR A 142 -20.68 14.02 -9.22
CA THR A 142 -21.87 14.74 -8.80
C THR A 142 -21.87 14.87 -7.28
N GLU A 143 -22.04 16.07 -6.76
CA GLU A 143 -22.22 16.24 -5.31
C GLU A 143 -23.50 15.52 -4.86
N LEU A 144 -23.32 14.57 -3.96
CA LEU A 144 -24.45 13.86 -3.34
C LEU A 144 -25.20 14.79 -2.41
N SER A 145 -26.54 14.80 -2.50
CA SER A 145 -27.35 15.52 -1.54
C SER A 145 -27.07 15.02 -0.12
N PRO A 146 -27.04 15.90 0.90
CA PRO A 146 -26.78 15.51 2.29
C PRO A 146 -27.73 14.42 2.81
N ASP A 147 -28.94 14.35 2.29
CA ASP A 147 -29.97 13.37 2.65
C ASP A 147 -29.81 12.02 1.92
N SER A 148 -28.85 11.92 1.01
CA SER A 148 -28.59 10.66 0.28
C SER A 148 -28.07 9.58 1.23
N PHE A 149 -28.61 8.37 1.10
CA PHE A 149 -28.11 7.19 1.80
C PHE A 149 -26.59 7.02 1.63
N TRP A 150 -26.06 7.27 0.43
CA TRP A 150 -24.64 7.13 0.08
C TRP A 150 -23.73 8.19 0.71
N ALA A 151 -24.29 9.33 1.13
CA ALA A 151 -23.54 10.39 1.82
C ALA A 151 -23.40 10.12 3.33
N SER A 152 -24.15 9.15 3.88
CA SER A 152 -24.20 8.90 5.32
C SER A 152 -22.87 8.39 5.89
N SER A 153 -22.58 8.74 7.14
CA SER A 153 -21.43 8.26 7.88
C SER A 153 -21.44 6.74 8.08
N GLN A 154 -22.62 6.13 8.17
CA GLN A 154 -22.78 4.68 8.28
C GLN A 154 -22.25 3.95 7.04
N VAL A 155 -22.55 4.45 5.83
CA VAL A 155 -22.02 3.89 4.58
C VAL A 155 -20.50 4.01 4.52
N THR A 156 -19.93 5.11 5.05
CA THR A 156 -18.46 5.23 5.16
C THR A 156 -17.87 4.14 6.03
N LEU A 157 -18.46 3.84 7.18
CA LEU A 157 -18.03 2.77 8.07
C LEU A 157 -18.18 1.38 7.43
N VAL A 158 -19.29 1.14 6.72
CA VAL A 158 -19.49 -0.11 5.97
C VAL A 158 -18.46 -0.26 4.87
N GLN A 159 -18.19 0.80 4.10
CA GLN A 159 -17.14 0.77 3.07
C GLN A 159 -15.76 0.45 3.66
N TYR A 160 -15.45 1.00 4.84
CA TYR A 160 -14.22 0.66 5.53
C TYR A 160 -14.19 -0.80 5.99
N ALA A 161 -15.29 -1.31 6.54
CA ALA A 161 -15.38 -2.72 6.92
C ALA A 161 -15.17 -3.65 5.71
N VAL A 162 -15.75 -3.30 4.55
CA VAL A 162 -15.52 -4.02 3.28
C VAL A 162 -14.07 -3.92 2.83
N MET A 163 -13.44 -2.75 2.96
CA MET A 163 -12.02 -2.57 2.66
C MET A 163 -11.14 -3.46 3.55
N LEU A 164 -11.39 -3.49 4.85
CA LEU A 164 -10.68 -4.38 5.78
C LEU A 164 -10.91 -5.85 5.44
N LEU A 165 -12.13 -6.22 5.07
CA LEU A 165 -12.43 -7.58 4.63
C LEU A 165 -11.60 -7.95 3.39
N VAL A 166 -11.52 -7.09 2.38
CA VAL A 166 -10.66 -7.31 1.20
C VAL A 166 -9.20 -7.47 1.62
N ALA A 167 -8.69 -6.57 2.46
CA ALA A 167 -7.30 -6.61 2.91
C ALA A 167 -6.97 -7.89 3.69
N ILE A 168 -7.82 -8.26 4.66
CA ILE A 168 -7.64 -9.47 5.48
C ILE A 168 -7.72 -10.72 4.61
N THR A 169 -8.70 -10.84 3.73
CA THR A 169 -8.86 -12.02 2.88
C THR A 169 -7.74 -12.13 1.85
N ALA A 170 -7.33 -11.03 1.23
CA ALA A 170 -6.20 -10.99 0.31
C ALA A 170 -4.87 -11.35 1.00
N PHE A 171 -4.65 -10.87 2.23
CA PHE A 171 -3.48 -11.22 3.03
C PHE A 171 -3.50 -12.69 3.45
N MET A 172 -4.63 -13.18 4.00
CA MET A 172 -4.81 -14.56 4.44
C MET A 172 -4.64 -15.59 3.32
N PHE A 173 -4.97 -15.21 2.08
CA PHE A 173 -4.75 -16.06 0.89
C PHE A 173 -3.31 -16.58 0.80
N ASN A 174 -2.31 -15.78 1.19
CA ASN A 174 -0.90 -16.15 1.11
C ASN A 174 -0.51 -17.25 2.10
N PHE A 175 -1.21 -17.36 3.23
CA PHE A 175 -0.90 -18.30 4.30
C PHE A 175 -1.74 -19.57 4.25
N MET A 176 -2.71 -19.67 3.34
CA MET A 176 -3.61 -20.81 3.21
C MET A 176 -2.95 -21.98 2.49
N LYS A 177 -2.88 -23.13 3.17
CA LYS A 177 -2.31 -24.39 2.62
C LYS A 177 -3.35 -25.26 1.92
N ARG A 178 -4.62 -25.22 2.35
CA ARG A 178 -5.70 -26.06 1.79
C ARG A 178 -6.25 -25.43 0.51
N PRO A 179 -6.24 -26.09 -0.67
CA PRO A 179 -6.64 -25.51 -1.95
C PRO A 179 -8.11 -25.05 -1.96
N ALA A 180 -9.03 -25.86 -1.42
CA ALA A 180 -10.45 -25.50 -1.38
C ALA A 180 -10.70 -24.20 -0.58
N LEU A 181 -10.06 -24.06 0.58
CA LEU A 181 -10.16 -22.86 1.41
C LEU A 181 -9.50 -21.65 0.73
N LYS A 182 -8.38 -21.89 0.04
CA LYS A 182 -7.66 -20.85 -0.72
C LYS A 182 -8.53 -20.24 -1.84
N TYR A 183 -9.23 -21.09 -2.61
CA TYR A 183 -10.14 -20.60 -3.64
C TYR A 183 -11.39 -19.92 -3.04
N GLY A 184 -11.91 -20.41 -1.93
CA GLY A 184 -13.02 -19.76 -1.22
C GLY A 184 -12.64 -18.35 -0.73
N VAL A 185 -11.46 -18.20 -0.12
CA VAL A 185 -10.96 -16.89 0.31
C VAL A 185 -10.70 -15.96 -0.87
N LEU A 186 -10.18 -16.47 -1.99
CA LEU A 186 -10.00 -15.68 -3.21
C LEU A 186 -11.34 -15.17 -3.76
N CYS A 187 -12.34 -16.05 -3.88
CA CYS A 187 -13.68 -15.64 -4.31
C CYS A 187 -14.26 -14.56 -3.38
N LEU A 188 -14.16 -14.75 -2.06
CA LEU A 188 -14.62 -13.75 -1.09
C LEU A 188 -13.90 -12.41 -1.26
N SER A 189 -12.58 -12.44 -1.45
CA SER A 189 -11.78 -11.23 -1.66
C SER A 189 -12.19 -10.49 -2.94
N VAL A 190 -12.42 -11.23 -4.05
CA VAL A 190 -12.87 -10.63 -5.32
C VAL A 190 -14.28 -10.04 -5.20
N VAL A 191 -15.21 -10.76 -4.58
CA VAL A 191 -16.58 -10.25 -4.37
C VAL A 191 -16.56 -9.00 -3.49
N ALA A 192 -15.79 -9.00 -2.41
CA ALA A 192 -15.65 -7.85 -1.53
C ALA A 192 -14.97 -6.66 -2.24
N LEU A 193 -13.98 -6.91 -3.11
CA LEU A 193 -13.35 -5.86 -3.92
C LEU A 193 -14.33 -5.24 -4.91
N VAL A 194 -15.14 -6.05 -5.60
CA VAL A 194 -16.19 -5.55 -6.51
C VAL A 194 -17.22 -4.72 -5.74
N ALA A 195 -17.65 -5.20 -4.56
CA ALA A 195 -18.55 -4.43 -3.69
C ALA A 195 -17.93 -3.11 -3.27
N TYR A 196 -16.64 -3.09 -2.92
CA TYR A 196 -15.91 -1.87 -2.57
C TYR A 196 -15.87 -0.88 -3.74
N CYS A 197 -15.55 -1.34 -4.95
CA CYS A 197 -15.52 -0.52 -6.16
C CYS A 197 -16.92 0.07 -6.48
N TYR A 198 -17.96 -0.76 -6.35
CA TYR A 198 -19.34 -0.30 -6.53
C TYR A 198 -19.73 0.79 -5.52
N MET A 199 -19.38 0.61 -4.25
CA MET A 199 -19.63 1.62 -3.20
C MET A 199 -18.86 2.92 -3.50
N GLY A 200 -17.60 2.84 -3.94
CA GLY A 200 -16.79 4.00 -4.32
C GLY A 200 -17.42 4.78 -5.49
N TYR A 201 -17.95 4.09 -6.49
CA TYR A 201 -18.69 4.69 -7.60
C TYR A 201 -19.98 5.35 -7.14
N MET A 202 -20.81 4.66 -6.35
CA MET A 202 -22.08 5.21 -5.84
C MET A 202 -21.90 6.40 -4.90
N ARG A 203 -20.79 6.45 -4.17
CA ARG A 203 -20.44 7.57 -3.30
C ARG A 203 -19.80 8.74 -4.04
N GLN A 204 -19.54 8.62 -5.33
CA GLN A 204 -18.90 9.67 -6.13
C GLN A 204 -17.63 10.23 -5.46
N SER A 205 -16.81 9.33 -4.86
CA SER A 205 -15.65 9.72 -4.06
C SER A 205 -14.36 9.32 -4.78
N ALA A 206 -13.62 10.31 -5.25
CA ALA A 206 -12.30 10.11 -5.87
C ALA A 206 -11.31 9.44 -4.93
N GLU A 207 -11.37 9.77 -3.63
CA GLU A 207 -10.55 9.18 -2.56
C GLU A 207 -10.81 7.67 -2.45
N SER A 208 -12.08 7.27 -2.46
CA SER A 208 -12.48 5.86 -2.38
C SER A 208 -12.06 5.08 -3.64
N ILE A 209 -12.13 5.71 -4.81
CA ILE A 209 -11.67 5.12 -6.07
C ILE A 209 -10.15 4.92 -6.02
N PHE A 210 -9.41 5.94 -5.61
CA PHE A 210 -7.95 5.88 -5.54
C PHE A 210 -7.45 4.86 -4.51
N ALA A 211 -8.17 4.66 -3.39
CA ALA A 211 -7.77 3.71 -2.35
C ALA A 211 -7.72 2.24 -2.81
N VAL A 212 -8.30 1.91 -3.97
CA VAL A 212 -8.15 0.57 -4.60
C VAL A 212 -6.70 0.26 -4.95
N PHE A 213 -5.91 1.27 -5.34
CA PHE A 213 -4.49 1.12 -5.65
C PHE A 213 -3.69 0.50 -4.50
N PRO A 214 -3.62 1.11 -3.30
CA PRO A 214 -2.90 0.51 -2.18
C PRO A 214 -3.58 -0.76 -1.65
N LEU A 215 -4.91 -0.89 -1.78
CA LEU A 215 -5.65 -2.04 -1.30
C LEU A 215 -5.28 -3.33 -2.05
N LEU A 216 -5.14 -3.25 -3.38
CA LEU A 216 -4.71 -4.41 -4.16
C LEU A 216 -3.28 -4.82 -3.84
N ALA A 217 -2.40 -3.85 -3.60
CA ALA A 217 -1.02 -4.11 -3.23
C ALA A 217 -0.90 -4.95 -1.93
N VAL A 218 -1.85 -4.82 -0.98
CA VAL A 218 -1.89 -5.66 0.23
C VAL A 218 -1.89 -7.15 -0.08
N GLY A 219 -2.65 -7.57 -1.11
CA GLY A 219 -2.70 -8.98 -1.51
C GLY A 219 -1.56 -9.41 -2.41
N ILE A 220 -1.20 -8.58 -3.37
CA ILE A 220 -0.25 -8.94 -4.43
C ILE A 220 1.20 -8.90 -3.93
N THR A 221 1.58 -7.94 -3.08
CA THR A 221 2.96 -7.78 -2.65
C THR A 221 3.53 -9.03 -1.95
N PRO A 222 2.83 -9.70 -1.01
CA PRO A 222 3.33 -10.95 -0.43
C PRO A 222 3.42 -12.10 -1.45
N ILE A 223 2.50 -12.14 -2.44
CA ILE A 223 2.53 -13.15 -3.52
C ILE A 223 3.80 -12.98 -4.35
N LEU A 224 4.11 -11.75 -4.75
CA LEU A 224 5.30 -11.42 -5.53
C LEU A 224 6.58 -11.68 -4.72
N GLY A 225 6.60 -11.33 -3.42
CA GLY A 225 7.70 -11.67 -2.51
C GLY A 225 7.96 -13.17 -2.47
N SER A 226 6.92 -13.96 -2.24
CA SER A 226 7.02 -15.43 -2.25
C SER A 226 7.47 -15.99 -3.61
N TYR A 227 7.01 -15.39 -4.72
CA TYR A 227 7.45 -15.78 -6.06
C TYR A 227 8.95 -15.52 -6.27
N VAL A 228 9.44 -14.36 -5.82
CA VAL A 228 10.87 -14.01 -5.90
C VAL A 228 11.72 -14.96 -5.06
N ASP A 229 11.27 -15.32 -3.85
CA ASP A 229 11.95 -16.30 -2.99
C ASP A 229 12.13 -17.66 -3.69
N HIS A 230 11.07 -18.12 -4.39
CA HIS A 230 11.11 -19.44 -5.05
C HIS A 230 11.82 -19.44 -6.41
N LYS A 231 11.72 -18.38 -7.19
CA LYS A 231 12.22 -18.33 -8.59
C LYS A 231 13.51 -17.52 -8.76
N GLY A 232 13.87 -16.67 -7.81
CA GLY A 232 15.09 -15.85 -7.85
C GLY A 232 15.13 -14.80 -8.97
N LYS A 233 14.00 -14.47 -9.62
CA LYS A 233 13.93 -13.57 -10.78
C LYS A 233 13.59 -12.11 -10.41
N ALA A 234 14.25 -11.56 -9.40
CA ALA A 234 13.98 -10.19 -8.91
C ALA A 234 14.16 -9.13 -10.01
N ALA A 235 15.23 -9.20 -10.80
CA ALA A 235 15.48 -8.22 -11.87
C ALA A 235 14.38 -8.22 -12.94
N SER A 236 13.88 -9.41 -13.34
CA SER A 236 12.79 -9.51 -14.32
C SER A 236 11.49 -8.91 -13.78
N MET A 237 11.22 -9.06 -12.47
CA MET A 237 10.05 -8.47 -11.82
C MET A 237 10.15 -6.95 -11.74
N LEU A 238 11.34 -6.40 -11.49
CA LEU A 238 11.58 -4.95 -11.52
C LEU A 238 11.31 -4.35 -12.91
N VAL A 239 11.79 -5.02 -13.98
CA VAL A 239 11.52 -4.59 -15.36
C VAL A 239 10.02 -4.65 -15.67
N LEU A 240 9.34 -5.75 -15.30
CA LEU A 240 7.90 -5.88 -15.50
C LEU A 240 7.12 -4.79 -14.75
N GLY A 241 7.44 -4.56 -13.48
CA GLY A 241 6.82 -3.51 -12.66
C GLY A 241 7.01 -2.12 -13.30
N SER A 242 8.21 -1.81 -13.79
CA SER A 242 8.50 -0.55 -14.45
C SER A 242 7.71 -0.37 -15.76
N LEU A 243 7.57 -1.41 -16.56
CA LEU A 243 6.75 -1.38 -17.79
C LEU A 243 5.28 -1.17 -17.48
N LEU A 244 4.73 -1.89 -16.50
CA LEU A 244 3.35 -1.71 -16.06
C LEU A 244 3.11 -0.29 -15.53
N LEU A 245 4.06 0.26 -14.78
CA LEU A 245 4.00 1.63 -14.26
C LEU A 245 3.93 2.64 -15.41
N ILE A 246 4.77 2.51 -16.44
CA ILE A 246 4.75 3.36 -17.63
C ILE A 246 3.38 3.30 -18.32
N VAL A 247 2.86 2.09 -18.57
CA VAL A 247 1.55 1.90 -19.20
C VAL A 247 0.44 2.56 -18.37
N CYS A 248 0.44 2.41 -17.05
CA CYS A 248 -0.55 3.06 -16.20
C CYS A 248 -0.49 4.58 -16.29
N HIS A 249 0.70 5.18 -16.24
CA HIS A 249 0.84 6.63 -16.35
C HIS A 249 0.42 7.16 -17.71
N LEU A 250 0.74 6.45 -18.80
CA LEU A 250 0.26 6.79 -20.14
C LEU A 250 -1.26 6.68 -20.26
N THR A 251 -1.86 5.67 -19.62
CA THR A 251 -3.33 5.51 -19.59
C THR A 251 -3.99 6.69 -18.86
N PHE A 252 -3.45 7.09 -17.71
CA PHE A 252 -3.97 8.25 -16.97
C PHE A 252 -3.77 9.56 -17.74
N ALA A 253 -2.66 9.71 -18.47
CA ALA A 253 -2.35 10.94 -19.20
C ALA A 253 -3.16 11.10 -20.48
N PHE A 254 -3.38 10.02 -21.23
CA PHE A 254 -3.93 10.10 -22.60
C PHE A 254 -5.29 9.44 -22.77
N ILE A 255 -5.57 8.37 -22.02
CA ILE A 255 -6.83 7.61 -22.20
C ILE A 255 -7.91 8.15 -21.25
N LEU A 256 -7.60 8.35 -19.98
CA LEU A 256 -8.61 8.82 -19.01
C LEU A 256 -9.28 10.13 -19.41
N PRO A 257 -8.59 11.17 -19.94
CA PRO A 257 -9.22 12.42 -20.35
C PRO A 257 -10.23 12.27 -21.48
N GLN A 258 -10.13 11.20 -22.30
CA GLN A 258 -11.09 10.95 -23.40
C GLN A 258 -12.47 10.51 -22.90
N PHE A 259 -12.56 10.06 -21.64
CA PHE A 259 -13.80 9.61 -21.01
C PHE A 259 -14.50 10.69 -20.18
N LYS A 260 -14.12 11.96 -20.34
CA LYS A 260 -14.68 13.07 -19.56
C LYS A 260 -16.21 13.18 -19.66
N ASP A 261 -16.75 12.87 -20.84
CA ASP A 261 -18.22 12.88 -21.10
C ASP A 261 -18.88 11.54 -20.77
N ASN A 262 -18.13 10.48 -20.51
CA ASN A 262 -18.62 9.16 -20.14
C ASN A 262 -18.10 8.73 -18.78
N GLN A 263 -18.78 9.18 -17.72
CA GLN A 263 -18.38 8.91 -16.35
C GLN A 263 -18.21 7.41 -16.03
N VAL A 264 -19.14 6.57 -16.47
CA VAL A 264 -19.08 5.13 -16.21
C VAL A 264 -17.83 4.52 -16.84
N GLY A 265 -17.59 4.84 -18.12
CA GLY A 265 -16.39 4.39 -18.83
C GLY A 265 -15.10 4.90 -18.18
N GLY A 266 -15.06 6.17 -17.81
CA GLY A 266 -13.92 6.78 -17.12
C GLY A 266 -13.61 6.14 -15.77
N VAL A 267 -14.62 5.85 -14.95
CA VAL A 267 -14.46 5.16 -13.66
C VAL A 267 -13.96 3.73 -13.86
N ILE A 268 -14.45 2.99 -14.84
CA ILE A 268 -13.98 1.64 -15.15
C ILE A 268 -12.50 1.68 -15.58
N VAL A 269 -12.12 2.59 -16.47
CA VAL A 269 -10.73 2.78 -16.90
C VAL A 269 -9.85 3.13 -15.69
N ALA A 270 -10.30 4.04 -14.80
CA ALA A 270 -9.58 4.41 -13.60
C ALA A 270 -9.38 3.19 -12.68
N TYR A 271 -10.41 2.39 -12.40
CA TYR A 271 -10.28 1.19 -11.58
C TYR A 271 -9.32 0.16 -12.19
N CYS A 272 -9.49 -0.16 -13.48
CA CYS A 272 -8.61 -1.11 -14.15
C CYS A 272 -7.14 -0.65 -14.10
N THR A 273 -6.89 0.63 -14.33
CA THR A 273 -5.53 1.19 -14.30
C THR A 273 -4.97 1.20 -12.88
N LEU A 274 -5.76 1.56 -11.86
CA LEU A 274 -5.35 1.54 -10.46
C LEU A 274 -5.07 0.11 -9.95
N LEU A 275 -5.82 -0.89 -10.42
CA LEU A 275 -5.55 -2.30 -10.12
C LEU A 275 -4.21 -2.75 -10.71
N VAL A 276 -3.93 -2.41 -11.97
CA VAL A 276 -2.64 -2.73 -12.60
C VAL A 276 -1.50 -1.98 -11.91
N LEU A 277 -1.72 -0.72 -11.55
CA LEU A 277 -0.76 0.11 -10.82
C LEU A 277 -0.45 -0.50 -9.44
N GLY A 278 -1.46 -0.99 -8.71
CA GLY A 278 -1.27 -1.67 -7.42
C GLY A 278 -0.47 -2.97 -7.54
N ALA A 279 -0.52 -3.63 -8.70
CA ALA A 279 0.31 -4.80 -8.99
C ALA A 279 1.74 -4.44 -9.40
N SER A 280 1.96 -3.24 -9.96
CA SER A 280 3.28 -2.78 -10.43
C SER A 280 4.16 -2.18 -9.33
N PHE A 281 3.54 -1.78 -8.22
CA PHE A 281 4.17 -1.06 -7.10
C PHE A 281 4.33 -1.94 -5.87
#